data_834005b31dafe32c0032af18e6909630
#
_entry.id   834005b31dafe32c0032af18e6909630
#
_cell.length_a   1.000
_cell.length_b   1.000
_cell.length_c   1.000
_cell.angle_alpha   90.00
_cell.angle_beta   90.00
_cell.angle_gamma   90.00
#
_symmetry.space_group_name_H-M   'P 1'
#
loop_
_entity.id
_entity.type
_entity.pdbx_description
1 polymer ?
#
loop_
_entity_poly.entity_id
_entity_poly.type
_entity_poly.pdbx_seq_one_letter_code
_entity_poly.pdbx_strand_id
1 'polypeptide(L)'
;MASVEHHTSVPYGVLRTAEDHLLAIDEKPTRRDLVNAGIYVLQPEVLRYLPRGAEVGMPDLIADVVADGLSAHAFPVLEPWSDIGTPEEFERVLLAFATGEEE
;
A
#
# COMPACT_ATOMS: atom_id res chain seq x y z
N MET A 1 3.69 9.59 5.54
CA MET A 1 3.50 8.79 4.30
C MET A 1 2.02 8.67 3.99
N ALA A 2 1.63 9.02 2.79
CA ALA A 2 0.24 8.87 2.38
C ALA A 2 -0.11 7.38 2.21
N SER A 3 -1.30 7.01 2.66
CA SER A 3 -1.81 5.64 2.59
C SER A 3 -3.17 5.61 1.92
N VAL A 4 -3.46 4.49 1.25
CA VAL A 4 -4.73 4.23 0.60
C VAL A 4 -5.23 2.88 1.06
N GLU A 5 -6.54 2.76 1.29
CA GLU A 5 -7.15 1.48 1.63
C GLU A 5 -7.32 0.65 0.37
N HIS A 6 -6.78 -0.56 0.40
CA HIS A 6 -6.87 -1.54 -0.69
C HIS A 6 -7.71 -2.72 -0.23
N HIS A 7 -8.70 -3.09 -1.03
CA HIS A 7 -9.59 -4.20 -0.74
C HIS A 7 -9.31 -5.36 -1.69
N THR A 8 -9.12 -6.55 -1.11
CA THR A 8 -8.91 -7.78 -1.87
C THR A 8 -9.95 -8.80 -1.44
N SER A 9 -10.65 -9.38 -2.41
CA SER A 9 -11.62 -10.44 -2.15
C SER A 9 -11.09 -11.77 -2.66
N VAL A 10 -11.24 -12.82 -1.85
CA VAL A 10 -10.98 -14.19 -2.29
C VAL A 10 -12.33 -14.78 -2.71
N PRO A 11 -12.49 -15.24 -3.99
CA PRO A 11 -13.79 -15.70 -4.48
C PRO A 11 -14.14 -17.14 -4.04
N TYR A 12 -13.47 -17.65 -3.03
CA TYR A 12 -13.64 -19.02 -2.52
C TYR A 12 -13.81 -19.00 -1.01
N GLY A 13 -14.29 -20.12 -0.46
CA GLY A 13 -14.23 -20.32 0.99
C GLY A 13 -12.78 -20.50 1.44
N VAL A 14 -12.34 -19.71 2.41
CA VAL A 14 -10.99 -19.80 2.98
C VAL A 14 -11.04 -20.62 4.25
N LEU A 15 -10.22 -21.68 4.30
CA LEU A 15 -10.18 -22.58 5.44
C LEU A 15 -9.18 -22.09 6.47
N ARG A 16 -9.60 -22.10 7.73
CA ARG A 16 -8.68 -21.92 8.86
C ARG A 16 -8.47 -23.27 9.51
N THR A 17 -7.22 -23.70 9.57
CA THR A 17 -6.84 -25.03 10.05
C THR A 17 -5.77 -24.96 11.13
N ALA A 18 -5.73 -25.95 11.99
CA ALA A 18 -4.63 -26.20 12.91
C ALA A 18 -4.36 -27.71 12.90
N GLU A 19 -3.14 -28.11 12.56
CA GLU A 19 -2.70 -29.50 12.50
C GLU A 19 -3.71 -30.41 11.77
N ASP A 20 -4.11 -30.04 10.56
CA ASP A 20 -5.12 -30.72 9.72
C ASP A 20 -6.55 -30.67 10.22
N HIS A 21 -6.79 -30.06 11.38
CA HIS A 21 -8.14 -29.87 11.87
C HIS A 21 -8.73 -28.58 11.31
N LEU A 22 -9.93 -28.67 10.77
CA LEU A 22 -10.68 -27.51 10.30
C LEU A 22 -11.25 -26.75 11.50
N LEU A 23 -10.85 -25.49 11.66
CA LEU A 23 -11.33 -24.62 12.72
C LEU A 23 -12.50 -23.76 12.26
N ALA A 24 -12.46 -23.26 11.04
CA ALA A 24 -13.50 -22.39 10.49
C ALA A 24 -13.40 -22.30 8.98
N ILE A 25 -14.48 -21.87 8.34
CA ILE A 25 -14.52 -21.53 6.92
C ILE A 25 -15.02 -20.11 6.81
N ASP A 26 -14.21 -19.24 6.17
CA ASP A 26 -14.60 -17.87 5.87
C ASP A 26 -15.04 -17.82 4.40
N GLU A 27 -16.35 -17.61 4.18
CA GLU A 27 -16.91 -17.60 2.84
C GLU A 27 -16.63 -16.26 2.17
N LYS A 28 -15.90 -16.30 1.03
CA LYS A 28 -15.56 -15.11 0.22
C LYS A 28 -15.10 -13.93 1.06
N PRO A 29 -14.05 -14.07 1.87
CA PRO A 29 -13.62 -13.00 2.76
C PRO A 29 -13.08 -11.82 1.97
N THR A 30 -13.30 -10.61 2.50
CA THR A 30 -12.70 -9.39 1.98
C THR A 30 -11.60 -8.96 2.93
N ARG A 31 -10.41 -8.75 2.39
CA ARG A 31 -9.27 -8.24 3.12
C ARG A 31 -9.06 -6.77 2.81
N ARG A 32 -8.79 -5.97 3.85
CA ARG A 32 -8.48 -4.56 3.72
C ARG A 32 -7.06 -4.33 4.18
N ASP A 33 -6.27 -3.68 3.34
CA ASP A 33 -4.89 -3.31 3.66
C ASP A 33 -4.70 -1.83 3.43
N LEU A 34 -3.87 -1.19 4.27
CA LEU A 34 -3.36 0.14 3.97
C LEU A 34 -2.12 -0.02 3.10
N VAL A 35 -2.15 0.57 1.92
CA VAL A 35 -1.03 0.50 0.98
C VAL A 35 -0.38 1.86 0.83
N ASN A 36 0.89 1.85 0.47
CA ASN A 36 1.69 3.04 0.24
C ASN A 36 1.21 3.74 -1.04
N ALA A 37 0.82 5.00 -0.92
CA ALA A 37 0.37 5.81 -2.05
C ALA A 37 1.51 6.51 -2.80
N GLY A 38 2.75 6.38 -2.33
CA GLY A 38 3.91 6.96 -3.01
C GLY A 38 4.14 8.43 -2.74
N ILE A 39 3.47 9.01 -1.75
CA ILE A 39 3.61 10.41 -1.36
C ILE A 39 4.18 10.47 0.05
N TYR A 40 5.28 11.23 0.22
CA TYR A 40 6.03 11.28 1.46
C TYR A 40 6.30 12.72 1.88
N VAL A 41 6.22 12.97 3.19
CA VAL A 41 6.74 14.19 3.81
C VAL A 41 7.75 13.76 4.86
N LEU A 42 8.96 14.24 4.74
CA LEU A 42 10.09 13.79 5.56
C LEU A 42 10.70 14.98 6.30
N GLN A 43 11.07 14.74 7.57
CA GLN A 43 11.92 15.67 8.30
C GLN A 43 13.34 15.58 7.76
N PRO A 44 14.10 16.71 7.73
CA PRO A 44 15.46 16.70 7.19
C PRO A 44 16.42 15.70 7.85
N GLU A 45 16.21 15.38 9.12
CA GLU A 45 17.04 14.38 9.84
C GLU A 45 17.02 13.01 9.18
N VAL A 46 15.96 12.67 8.46
CA VAL A 46 15.81 11.39 7.78
C VAL A 46 16.88 11.20 6.69
N LEU A 47 17.38 12.30 6.12
CA LEU A 47 18.41 12.23 5.09
C LEU A 47 19.72 11.61 5.58
N ARG A 48 19.96 11.58 6.90
CA ARG A 48 21.14 10.93 7.49
C ARG A 48 21.15 9.42 7.30
N TYR A 49 20.01 8.82 7.04
CA TYR A 49 19.88 7.38 6.79
C TYR A 49 20.20 7.00 5.34
N LEU A 50 20.45 7.97 4.49
CA LEU A 50 20.77 7.72 3.08
C LEU A 50 22.30 7.67 2.90
N PRO A 51 22.86 6.52 2.44
CA PRO A 51 24.26 6.45 2.10
C PRO A 51 24.53 7.24 0.82
N ARG A 52 25.71 7.87 0.75
CA ARG A 52 26.12 8.61 -0.45
C ARG A 52 26.41 7.64 -1.59
N GLY A 53 25.87 7.94 -2.78
CA GLY A 53 26.16 7.19 -3.99
C GLY A 53 25.48 5.82 -4.09
N ALA A 54 24.54 5.53 -3.21
CA ALA A 54 23.76 4.28 -3.27
C ALA A 54 22.29 4.57 -3.52
N GLU A 55 21.64 3.69 -4.25
CA GLU A 55 20.19 3.70 -4.39
C GLU A 55 19.55 3.04 -3.17
N VAL A 56 18.57 3.72 -2.59
CA VAL A 56 17.81 3.19 -1.46
C VAL A 56 16.34 3.35 -1.77
N GLY A 57 15.58 2.26 -1.67
CA GLY A 57 14.14 2.30 -1.80
C GLY A 57 13.49 2.97 -0.60
N MET A 58 12.38 3.68 -0.81
CA MET A 58 11.65 4.34 0.28
C MET A 58 11.20 3.39 1.39
N PRO A 59 10.73 2.16 1.09
CA PRO A 59 10.37 1.22 2.16
C PRO A 59 11.54 0.88 3.08
N ASP A 60 12.75 0.72 2.53
CA ASP A 60 13.94 0.42 3.33
C ASP A 60 14.33 1.61 4.20
N LEU A 61 14.28 2.81 3.65
CA LEU A 61 14.55 4.04 4.41
C LEU A 61 13.58 4.18 5.59
N ILE A 62 12.30 3.97 5.36
CA ILE A 62 11.28 4.08 6.41
C ILE A 62 11.48 3.00 7.46
N ALA A 63 11.82 1.77 7.06
CA ALA A 63 12.11 0.69 7.99
C ALA A 63 13.28 1.02 8.90
N ASP A 64 14.35 1.61 8.39
CA ASP A 64 15.51 2.03 9.18
C ASP A 64 15.15 3.14 10.17
N VAL A 65 14.37 4.11 9.73
CA VAL A 65 13.90 5.23 10.56
C VAL A 65 13.06 4.71 11.73
N VAL A 66 12.14 3.81 11.46
CA VAL A 66 11.27 3.21 12.48
C VAL A 66 12.08 2.33 13.44
N ALA A 67 13.04 1.56 12.93
CA ALA A 67 13.90 0.71 13.75
C ALA A 67 14.73 1.53 14.75
N ASP A 68 15.08 2.76 14.41
CA ASP A 68 15.79 3.67 15.31
C ASP A 68 14.88 4.40 16.32
N GLY A 69 13.59 4.08 16.32
CA GLY A 69 12.63 4.64 17.26
C GLY A 69 12.06 6.00 16.86
N LEU A 70 12.31 6.46 15.65
CA LEU A 70 11.70 7.69 15.14
C LEU A 70 10.25 7.42 14.72
N SER A 71 9.43 8.47 14.81
CA SER A 71 8.01 8.35 14.48
C SER A 71 7.79 8.38 12.98
N ALA A 72 6.97 7.44 12.48
CA ALA A 72 6.45 7.44 11.13
C ALA A 72 4.93 7.32 11.19
N HIS A 73 4.23 8.11 10.39
CA HIS A 73 2.77 8.16 10.40
C HIS A 73 2.22 7.85 9.03
N ALA A 74 1.13 7.10 9.00
CA ALA A 74 0.32 6.91 7.81
C ALA A 74 -0.72 8.02 7.74
N PHE A 75 -0.85 8.65 6.59
CA PHE A 75 -1.79 9.73 6.34
C PHE A 75 -2.82 9.24 5.32
N PRO A 76 -4.11 9.11 5.68
CA PRO A 76 -5.09 8.51 4.77
C PRO A 76 -5.44 9.46 3.62
N VAL A 77 -5.44 8.92 2.41
CA VAL A 77 -5.94 9.58 1.20
C VAL A 77 -7.31 9.01 0.91
N LEU A 78 -8.33 9.85 0.95
CA LEU A 78 -9.73 9.45 0.76
C LEU A 78 -10.21 9.66 -0.67
N GLU A 79 -9.49 10.47 -1.43
CA GLU A 79 -9.77 10.75 -2.83
C GLU A 79 -9.38 9.57 -3.71
N PRO A 80 -9.93 9.46 -4.93
CA PRO A 80 -9.55 8.42 -5.87
C PRO A 80 -8.04 8.43 -6.14
N TRP A 81 -7.44 7.25 -6.11
CA TRP A 81 -6.01 7.08 -6.30
C TRP A 81 -5.78 5.85 -7.17
N SER A 82 -4.82 5.93 -8.09
CA SER A 82 -4.40 4.82 -8.93
C SER A 82 -2.90 4.80 -9.09
N ASP A 83 -2.33 3.59 -9.03
CA ASP A 83 -0.94 3.36 -9.37
C ASP A 83 -0.86 3.03 -10.86
N ILE A 84 -0.16 3.89 -11.62
CA ILE A 84 0.00 3.69 -13.07
C ILE A 84 1.29 2.89 -13.28
N GLY A 85 1.23 1.61 -12.94
CA GLY A 85 2.37 0.71 -13.06
C GLY A 85 2.40 -0.11 -14.35
N THR A 86 1.29 -0.15 -15.09
CA THR A 86 1.17 -0.90 -16.35
C THR A 86 0.52 -0.06 -17.43
N PRO A 87 0.74 -0.39 -18.74
CA PRO A 87 0.03 0.29 -19.83
C PRO A 87 -1.48 0.19 -19.73
N GLU A 88 -2.00 -0.94 -19.26
CA GLU A 88 -3.44 -1.17 -19.08
C GLU A 88 -4.02 -0.23 -18.02
N GLU A 89 -3.33 -0.07 -16.91
CA GLU A 89 -3.74 0.85 -15.85
C GLU A 89 -3.70 2.30 -16.32
N PHE A 90 -2.69 2.66 -17.11
CA PHE A 90 -2.59 3.99 -17.70
C PHE A 90 -3.78 4.28 -18.62
N GLU A 91 -4.15 3.35 -19.48
CA GLU A 91 -5.31 3.49 -20.38
C GLU A 91 -6.61 3.63 -19.58
N ARG A 92 -6.77 2.83 -18.52
CA ARG A 92 -7.95 2.90 -17.66
C ARG A 92 -8.09 4.26 -17.00
N VAL A 93 -7.00 4.82 -16.50
CA VAL A 93 -6.99 6.15 -15.86
C VAL A 93 -7.30 7.24 -16.88
N LEU A 94 -6.73 7.15 -18.09
CA LEU A 94 -7.04 8.09 -19.16
C LEU A 94 -8.52 8.09 -19.53
N LEU A 95 -9.13 6.91 -19.64
CA LEU A 95 -10.56 6.79 -19.91
C LEU A 95 -11.41 7.39 -18.81
N ALA A 96 -11.06 7.14 -17.55
CA ALA A 96 -11.76 7.71 -16.41
C ALA A 96 -11.72 9.24 -16.42
N PHE A 97 -10.56 9.83 -16.74
CA PHE A 97 -10.42 11.28 -16.89
C PHE A 97 -11.22 11.83 -18.07
N ALA A 98 -11.20 11.13 -19.20
CA ALA A 98 -11.90 11.56 -20.41
C ALA A 98 -13.42 11.53 -20.25
N THR A 99 -13.95 10.59 -19.47
CA THR A 99 -15.39 10.43 -19.22
C THR A 99 -15.87 11.19 -17.97
N GLY A 100 -14.96 11.75 -17.18
CA GLY A 100 -15.27 12.37 -15.91
C GLY A 100 -15.64 11.39 -14.80
N GLU A 101 -15.38 10.11 -14.99
CA GLU A 101 -15.59 9.08 -13.98
C GLU A 101 -14.36 9.01 -13.06
N GLU A 102 -14.59 9.25 -11.78
CA GLU A 102 -13.58 9.09 -10.74
C GLU A 102 -13.89 7.83 -9.93
N GLU A 103 -12.89 6.97 -9.79
CA GLU A 103 -12.99 5.78 -8.93
C GLU A 103 -12.25 6.01 -7.61
#